data_6aa552ea0e91db7edd9d901857c4cdd5
#
_entry.id   6aa552ea0e91db7edd9d901857c4cdd5
#
_cell.length_a   1.000
_cell.length_b   1.000
_cell.length_c   1.000
_cell.angle_alpha   90.00
_cell.angle_beta   90.00
_cell.angle_gamma   90.00
#
_symmetry.space_group_name_H-M   'P 1'
#
loop_
_entity.id
_entity.type
_entity.pdbx_description
1 polymer ?
#
loop_
_entity_poly.entity_id
_entity_poly.type
_entity_poly.pdbx_seq_one_letter_code
_entity_poly.pdbx_strand_id
1 'polypeptide(L)'
;MSMRGRIGGLIGGLVLSLTAGLAAWAGPFAAKPEAPRVVQPAWSLTGDCYPIDFNNVDIQWYAGRGVYQLTVSGMKPYTNMQVSLTHEAYSGRPAYWRTVVVGCVKNGLLMPISAPYYITMTLDRFVGTRGVEIVGASRAVRRAVPRS
;
A
#
# COMPACT_ATOMS: atom_id res chain seq x y z
N MET A 1 -86.52 -1.07 31.51
CA MET A 1 -86.32 -2.01 32.62
C MET A 1 -84.83 -2.14 32.81
N SER A 2 -84.30 -1.46 33.83
CA SER A 2 -83.87 -2.01 35.13
C SER A 2 -82.62 -2.90 34.96
N MET A 3 -81.55 -2.79 35.62
CA MET A 3 -81.07 -2.23 36.89
C MET A 3 -79.53 -2.55 36.94
N ARG A 4 -78.73 -1.60 37.35
CA ARG A 4 -77.94 -1.63 38.60
C ARG A 4 -76.88 -2.71 38.81
N GLY A 5 -75.68 -2.21 39.22
CA GLY A 5 -74.75 -2.81 40.14
C GLY A 5 -73.27 -2.46 39.76
N ARG A 6 -72.66 -1.54 40.24
CA ARG A 6 -71.93 -1.07 41.44
C ARG A 6 -70.81 -2.04 41.89
N ILE A 7 -69.67 -1.39 42.26
CA ILE A 7 -68.60 -1.70 43.25
C ILE A 7 -67.44 -2.49 42.56
N GLY A 8 -66.22 -2.00 42.48
CA GLY A 8 -65.39 -1.39 43.53
C GLY A 8 -64.19 -2.30 43.71
N GLY A 9 -63.02 -1.79 43.58
CA GLY A 9 -61.80 -2.57 43.84
C GLY A 9 -60.51 -1.87 43.37
N LEU A 10 -60.10 -0.88 44.15
CA LEU A 10 -58.73 -0.39 44.12
C LEU A 10 -57.84 -1.48 44.74
N ILE A 11 -56.94 -2.07 43.97
CA ILE A 11 -55.78 -2.74 44.53
C ILE A 11 -54.58 -2.23 43.74
N GLY A 12 -53.76 -1.44 44.47
CA GLY A 12 -52.50 -0.97 44.01
C GLY A 12 -51.50 -2.11 43.79
N GLY A 13 -51.15 -2.32 42.56
CA GLY A 13 -50.05 -3.20 42.20
C GLY A 13 -48.80 -2.34 41.93
N LEU A 14 -47.91 -2.39 42.92
CA LEU A 14 -46.59 -1.80 42.81
C LEU A 14 -45.81 -2.61 41.75
N VAL A 15 -45.74 -2.10 40.53
CA VAL A 15 -44.88 -2.70 39.51
C VAL A 15 -43.45 -2.23 39.74
N LEU A 16 -42.69 -3.09 40.43
CA LEU A 16 -41.24 -2.95 40.46
C LEU A 16 -40.69 -3.22 39.07
N SER A 17 -40.41 -2.16 38.34
CA SER A 17 -39.66 -2.23 37.10
C SER A 17 -38.20 -2.56 37.42
N LEU A 18 -37.85 -3.84 37.36
CA LEU A 18 -36.44 -4.28 37.29
C LEU A 18 -35.93 -3.91 35.91
N THR A 19 -35.34 -2.72 35.80
CA THR A 19 -34.48 -2.39 34.68
C THR A 19 -33.17 -3.18 34.80
N ALA A 20 -33.13 -4.37 34.20
CA ALA A 20 -31.88 -5.07 33.99
C ALA A 20 -31.03 -4.22 33.08
N GLY A 21 -30.08 -3.48 33.65
CA GLY A 21 -29.05 -2.78 32.92
C GLY A 21 -28.20 -3.80 32.16
N LEU A 22 -28.45 -3.94 30.89
CA LEU A 22 -27.50 -4.56 29.95
C LEU A 22 -26.26 -3.67 29.94
N ALA A 23 -25.31 -3.98 30.82
CA ALA A 23 -23.96 -3.47 30.69
C ALA A 23 -23.43 -4.01 29.36
N ALA A 24 -23.51 -3.19 28.27
CA ALA A 24 -22.81 -3.43 27.03
C ALA A 24 -21.32 -3.47 27.33
N TRP A 25 -20.78 -4.66 27.41
CA TRP A 25 -19.34 -4.87 27.41
C TRP A 25 -18.85 -4.43 26.03
N ALA A 26 -18.55 -3.14 25.90
CA ALA A 26 -17.70 -2.64 24.83
C ALA A 26 -16.32 -3.23 25.09
N GLY A 27 -16.09 -4.44 24.56
CA GLY A 27 -14.75 -5.00 24.48
C GLY A 27 -13.83 -3.99 23.79
N PRO A 28 -12.56 -3.93 24.15
CA PRO A 28 -11.63 -3.06 23.45
C PRO A 28 -11.69 -3.45 21.97
N PHE A 29 -12.24 -2.56 21.15
CA PHE A 29 -12.15 -2.70 19.70
C PHE A 29 -10.67 -2.71 19.40
N ALA A 30 -10.12 -3.89 19.15
CA ALA A 30 -8.77 -4.02 18.64
C ALA A 30 -8.74 -3.19 17.34
N ALA A 31 -8.09 -2.04 17.40
CA ALA A 31 -7.96 -1.17 16.24
C ALA A 31 -7.36 -2.02 15.13
N LYS A 32 -8.09 -2.15 14.03
CA LYS A 32 -7.60 -2.86 12.84
C LYS A 32 -6.23 -2.28 12.52
N PRO A 33 -5.17 -3.12 12.38
CA PRO A 33 -3.85 -2.61 12.07
C PRO A 33 -3.94 -1.75 10.81
N GLU A 34 -3.61 -0.49 10.95
CA GLU A 34 -3.66 0.47 9.86
C GLU A 34 -2.64 0.05 8.80
N ALA A 35 -3.08 0.01 7.54
CA ALA A 35 -2.19 -0.33 6.44
C ALA A 35 -1.05 0.71 6.36
N PRO A 36 0.20 0.26 6.12
CA PRO A 36 1.34 1.17 6.00
C PRO A 36 1.06 2.25 4.96
N ARG A 37 1.20 3.51 5.38
CA ARG A 37 0.99 4.67 4.51
C ARG A 37 2.28 5.06 3.82
N VAL A 38 2.19 5.52 2.58
CA VAL A 38 3.29 6.16 1.88
C VAL A 38 3.55 7.51 2.56
N VAL A 39 4.74 7.67 3.11
CA VAL A 39 5.16 8.91 3.79
C VAL A 39 5.71 9.91 2.78
N GLN A 40 6.38 9.40 1.75
CA GLN A 40 6.94 10.22 0.68
C GLN A 40 6.89 9.46 -0.65
N PRO A 41 6.25 10.05 -1.68
CA PRO A 41 6.30 9.46 -3.02
C PRO A 41 7.73 9.45 -3.57
N ALA A 42 8.08 8.36 -4.23
CA ALA A 42 9.42 8.19 -4.81
C ALA A 42 9.77 9.23 -5.90
N TRP A 43 8.76 9.82 -6.54
CA TRP A 43 8.91 10.77 -7.65
C TRP A 43 8.74 12.24 -7.26
N SER A 44 8.69 12.57 -5.97
CA SER A 44 8.75 13.97 -5.50
C SER A 44 10.13 14.59 -5.76
N LEU A 45 10.77 14.19 -6.86
CA LEU A 45 12.08 14.69 -7.25
C LEU A 45 11.89 16.02 -7.97
N THR A 46 12.66 16.98 -7.55
CA THR A 46 12.75 18.28 -8.22
C THR A 46 13.41 18.12 -9.58
N GLY A 47 12.79 18.68 -10.62
CA GLY A 47 13.38 18.74 -11.95
C GLY A 47 12.70 17.83 -12.99
N ASP A 48 13.41 17.57 -14.07
CA ASP A 48 12.93 16.84 -15.25
C ASP A 48 12.91 15.31 -15.06
N CYS A 49 12.45 14.85 -13.87
CA CYS A 49 12.34 13.44 -13.53
C CYS A 49 10.86 13.01 -13.52
N TYR A 50 10.54 11.89 -14.14
CA TYR A 50 9.20 11.33 -14.16
C TYR A 50 9.24 9.80 -14.29
N PRO A 51 8.15 9.10 -13.90
CA PRO A 51 8.05 7.66 -14.11
C PRO A 51 8.09 7.32 -15.61
N ILE A 52 8.85 6.27 -15.95
CA ILE A 52 8.88 5.72 -17.31
C ILE A 52 8.48 4.25 -17.29
N ASP A 53 8.01 3.75 -18.43
CA ASP A 53 7.61 2.36 -18.55
C ASP A 53 8.80 1.41 -18.74
N PHE A 54 8.54 0.15 -18.46
CA PHE A 54 9.47 -0.95 -18.58
C PHE A 54 8.83 -2.11 -19.35
N ASN A 55 9.65 -2.97 -19.93
CA ASN A 55 9.21 -4.14 -20.69
C ASN A 55 9.30 -5.42 -19.84
N ASN A 56 10.40 -5.58 -19.10
CA ASN A 56 10.66 -6.78 -18.33
C ASN A 56 11.10 -6.47 -16.90
N VAL A 57 10.71 -7.37 -15.97
CA VAL A 57 11.09 -7.36 -14.56
C VAL A 57 11.49 -8.77 -14.16
N ASP A 58 12.68 -8.92 -13.66
CA ASP A 58 13.22 -10.19 -13.17
C ASP A 58 13.78 -10.04 -11.75
N ILE A 59 13.63 -11.11 -10.95
CA ILE A 59 14.17 -11.16 -9.60
C ILE A 59 14.92 -12.48 -9.44
N GLN A 60 16.19 -12.37 -9.19
CA GLN A 60 17.08 -13.52 -9.03
C GLN A 60 17.77 -13.52 -7.67
N TRP A 61 17.97 -14.73 -7.12
CA TRP A 61 18.78 -14.91 -5.93
C TRP A 61 20.26 -14.83 -6.29
N TYR A 62 20.96 -13.90 -5.67
CA TYR A 62 22.41 -13.76 -5.84
C TYR A 62 23.14 -14.43 -4.68
N ALA A 63 23.48 -15.71 -4.85
CA ALA A 63 24.04 -16.55 -3.80
C ALA A 63 25.36 -15.99 -3.21
N GLY A 64 26.19 -15.34 -4.03
CA GLY A 64 27.46 -14.76 -3.60
C GLY A 64 27.34 -13.61 -2.58
N ARG A 65 26.13 -13.02 -2.44
CA ARG A 65 25.84 -11.94 -1.47
C ARG A 65 24.69 -12.26 -0.52
N GLY A 66 24.00 -13.38 -0.73
CA GLY A 66 22.85 -13.75 0.10
C GLY A 66 21.67 -12.77 -0.02
N VAL A 67 21.47 -12.15 -1.19
CA VAL A 67 20.42 -11.16 -1.44
C VAL A 67 19.71 -11.42 -2.76
N TYR A 68 18.47 -10.96 -2.86
CA TYR A 68 17.77 -10.91 -4.14
C TYR A 68 18.21 -9.68 -4.94
N GLN A 69 18.35 -9.85 -6.24
CA GLN A 69 18.62 -8.79 -7.19
C GLN A 69 17.41 -8.59 -8.08
N LEU A 70 16.92 -7.35 -8.11
CA LEU A 70 15.89 -6.89 -9.04
C LEU A 70 16.57 -6.35 -10.29
N THR A 71 16.11 -6.82 -11.44
CA THR A 71 16.52 -6.33 -12.75
C THR A 71 15.29 -5.79 -13.47
N VAL A 72 15.41 -4.58 -14.01
CA VAL A 72 14.35 -3.95 -14.81
C VAL A 72 14.96 -3.49 -16.12
N SER A 73 14.27 -3.78 -17.22
CA SER A 73 14.69 -3.36 -18.56
C SER A 73 13.52 -2.83 -19.38
N GLY A 74 13.82 -1.96 -20.32
CA GLY A 74 12.83 -1.33 -21.17
C GLY A 74 13.43 -0.39 -22.18
N MET A 75 12.59 0.50 -22.73
CA MET A 75 12.97 1.57 -23.64
C MET A 75 12.75 2.92 -22.99
N LYS A 76 13.77 3.75 -22.94
CA LYS A 76 13.67 5.15 -22.50
C LYS A 76 13.42 6.05 -23.72
N PRO A 77 12.57 7.08 -23.57
CA PRO A 77 12.19 7.94 -24.71
C PRO A 77 13.33 8.84 -25.22
N TYR A 78 14.33 9.11 -24.38
CA TYR A 78 15.44 9.99 -24.71
C TYR A 78 16.78 9.30 -24.45
N THR A 79 17.70 9.35 -25.40
CA THR A 79 19.02 8.72 -25.26
C THR A 79 19.80 9.23 -24.06
N ASN A 80 19.72 10.54 -23.79
CA ASN A 80 20.40 11.20 -22.66
C ASN A 80 19.63 11.11 -21.33
N MET A 81 18.52 10.36 -21.28
CA MET A 81 17.80 10.10 -20.04
C MET A 81 18.56 9.13 -19.16
N GLN A 82 18.76 9.49 -17.92
CA GLN A 82 19.27 8.59 -16.88
C GLN A 82 18.10 7.89 -16.21
N VAL A 83 18.15 6.55 -16.17
CA VAL A 83 17.10 5.75 -15.50
C VAL A 83 17.59 5.27 -14.15
N SER A 84 16.71 5.32 -13.17
CA SER A 84 16.96 4.85 -11.81
C SER A 84 15.73 4.13 -11.23
N LEU A 85 15.97 3.30 -10.21
CA LEU A 85 14.91 2.70 -9.39
C LEU A 85 14.85 3.46 -8.06
N THR A 86 13.67 3.92 -7.70
CA THR A 86 13.45 4.70 -6.48
C THR A 86 12.35 4.06 -5.64
N HIS A 87 12.62 3.86 -4.36
CA HIS A 87 11.65 3.28 -3.43
C HIS A 87 10.74 4.33 -2.83
N GLU A 88 9.48 3.96 -2.61
CA GLU A 88 8.61 4.74 -1.74
C GLU A 88 8.98 4.51 -0.27
N ALA A 89 8.88 5.57 0.53
CA ALA A 89 9.04 5.47 1.97
C ALA A 89 7.68 5.15 2.62
N TYR A 90 7.67 4.19 3.53
CA TYR A 90 6.48 3.77 4.25
C TYR A 90 6.66 3.94 5.75
N SER A 91 5.57 4.19 6.46
CA SER A 91 5.53 4.22 7.93
C SER A 91 5.66 2.83 8.58
N GLY A 92 5.58 1.76 7.78
CA GLY A 92 5.68 0.37 8.22
C GLY A 92 5.96 -0.54 7.02
N ARG A 93 5.96 -1.86 7.23
CA ARG A 93 6.24 -2.81 6.15
C ARG A 93 4.98 -3.12 5.35
N PRO A 94 4.87 -2.68 4.08
CA PRO A 94 3.70 -2.95 3.23
C PRO A 94 3.65 -4.42 2.78
N ALA A 95 2.53 -4.83 2.18
CA ALA A 95 2.43 -6.14 1.53
C ALA A 95 3.40 -6.26 0.34
N TYR A 96 3.43 -5.24 -0.50
CA TYR A 96 4.39 -5.09 -1.58
C TYR A 96 5.10 -3.75 -1.44
N TRP A 97 6.43 -3.76 -1.43
CA TRP A 97 7.20 -2.52 -1.41
C TRP A 97 7.24 -1.93 -2.82
N ARG A 98 6.79 -0.69 -2.97
CA ARG A 98 6.75 -0.04 -4.28
C ARG A 98 8.11 0.53 -4.64
N THR A 99 8.53 0.21 -5.85
CA THR A 99 9.75 0.71 -6.50
C THR A 99 9.35 1.30 -7.82
N VAL A 100 9.63 2.57 -8.02
CA VAL A 100 9.25 3.32 -9.22
C VAL A 100 10.43 3.38 -10.17
N VAL A 101 10.18 3.13 -11.44
CA VAL A 101 11.16 3.33 -12.52
C VAL A 101 11.11 4.80 -12.93
N VAL A 102 12.16 5.55 -12.62
CA VAL A 102 12.22 6.98 -12.84
C VAL A 102 13.27 7.31 -13.90
N GLY A 103 12.87 8.07 -14.90
CA GLY A 103 13.75 8.65 -15.89
C GLY A 103 13.97 10.14 -15.64
N CYS A 104 15.22 10.58 -15.63
CA CYS A 104 15.61 11.97 -15.46
C CYS A 104 16.40 12.46 -16.66
N VAL A 105 16.05 13.62 -17.21
CA VAL A 105 16.83 14.28 -18.24
C VAL A 105 17.67 15.37 -17.60
N LYS A 106 18.98 15.30 -17.77
CA LYS A 106 19.89 16.33 -17.28
C LYS A 106 19.93 17.50 -18.27
N ASN A 107 19.92 18.71 -17.72
CA ASN A 107 20.13 19.98 -18.45
C ASN A 107 19.03 20.36 -19.45
N GLY A 108 17.80 19.83 -19.30
CA GLY A 108 16.64 20.25 -20.12
C GLY A 108 16.73 19.98 -21.63
N LEU A 109 17.84 19.48 -22.13
CA LEU A 109 18.00 19.15 -23.55
C LEU A 109 17.43 17.76 -23.83
N LEU A 110 16.35 17.70 -24.60
CA LEU A 110 15.74 16.44 -25.02
C LEU A 110 16.38 15.94 -26.31
N MET A 111 16.95 14.74 -26.27
CA MET A 111 17.41 14.02 -27.46
C MET A 111 16.36 12.93 -27.77
N PRO A 112 15.40 13.17 -28.69
CA PRO A 112 14.21 12.34 -28.90
C PRO A 112 14.53 11.07 -29.70
N ILE A 113 15.50 10.33 -29.23
CA ILE A 113 15.89 9.02 -29.78
C ILE A 113 15.69 8.00 -28.68
N SER A 114 14.77 7.05 -28.90
CA SER A 114 14.56 5.96 -27.97
C SER A 114 15.80 5.07 -27.86
N ALA A 115 16.13 4.68 -26.64
CA ALA A 115 17.25 3.79 -26.37
C ALA A 115 16.87 2.72 -25.33
N PRO A 116 17.43 1.50 -25.43
CA PRO A 116 17.22 0.49 -24.41
C PRO A 116 17.89 0.91 -23.10
N TYR A 117 17.30 0.47 -21.99
CA TYR A 117 17.92 0.56 -20.68
C TYR A 117 17.85 -0.77 -19.94
N TYR A 118 18.80 -0.96 -19.06
CA TYR A 118 18.90 -2.11 -18.18
C TYR A 118 19.47 -1.64 -16.86
N ILE A 119 18.72 -1.83 -15.76
CA ILE A 119 19.15 -1.43 -14.44
C ILE A 119 18.91 -2.53 -13.43
N THR A 120 19.78 -2.60 -12.46
CA THR A 120 19.71 -3.58 -11.37
C THR A 120 19.79 -2.90 -10.02
N MET A 121 19.14 -3.52 -9.02
CA MET A 121 19.31 -3.12 -7.62
C MET A 121 19.20 -4.33 -6.71
N THR A 122 19.82 -4.27 -5.57
CA THR A 122 19.68 -5.28 -4.52
C THR A 122 18.42 -5.04 -3.71
N LEU A 123 17.66 -6.11 -3.48
CA LEU A 123 16.47 -6.13 -2.65
C LEU A 123 16.86 -6.63 -1.24
N ASP A 124 17.38 -5.75 -0.42
CA ASP A 124 17.81 -6.08 0.91
C ASP A 124 16.68 -5.80 1.94
N ARG A 125 16.41 -4.53 2.18
CA ARG A 125 15.39 -4.07 3.13
C ARG A 125 14.09 -3.57 2.49
N PHE A 126 14.10 -3.35 1.19
CA PHE A 126 12.98 -2.80 0.42
C PHE A 126 12.08 -3.90 -0.17
N VAL A 127 11.71 -4.84 0.70
CA VAL A 127 10.80 -5.94 0.36
C VAL A 127 9.63 -5.93 1.32
N GLY A 128 8.43 -5.96 0.78
CA GLY A 128 7.20 -6.06 1.53
C GLY A 128 7.00 -7.45 2.15
N THR A 129 5.89 -7.66 2.83
CA THR A 129 5.57 -8.97 3.44
C THR A 129 5.29 -10.06 2.40
N ARG A 130 4.96 -9.69 1.17
CA ARG A 130 4.69 -10.59 0.04
C ARG A 130 5.67 -10.41 -1.12
N GLY A 131 6.36 -9.26 -1.21
CA GLY A 131 7.29 -9.00 -2.30
C GLY A 131 7.44 -7.53 -2.63
N VAL A 132 7.67 -7.25 -3.91
CA VAL A 132 7.85 -5.90 -4.44
C VAL A 132 6.82 -5.61 -5.53
N GLU A 133 6.47 -4.34 -5.68
CA GLU A 133 5.65 -3.81 -6.77
C GLU A 133 6.50 -2.81 -7.56
N ILE A 134 6.74 -3.13 -8.82
CA ILE A 134 7.48 -2.25 -9.73
C ILE A 134 6.47 -1.42 -10.50
N VAL A 135 6.65 -0.10 -10.47
CA VAL A 135 5.72 0.88 -11.02
C VAL A 135 6.41 1.68 -12.13
N GLY A 136 5.83 1.68 -13.31
CA GLY A 136 6.18 2.53 -14.43
C GLY A 136 5.20 3.69 -14.59
N ALA A 137 5.23 4.36 -15.74
CA ALA A 137 4.31 5.45 -16.06
C ALA A 137 2.87 4.97 -16.27
N SER A 138 2.68 3.86 -16.97
CA SER A 138 1.36 3.33 -17.35
C SER A 138 1.05 1.94 -16.79
N ARG A 139 2.00 1.28 -16.14
CA ARG A 139 1.87 -0.10 -15.66
C ARG A 139 2.51 -0.33 -14.31
N ALA A 140 1.99 -1.31 -13.59
CA ALA A 140 2.59 -1.83 -12.37
C ALA A 140 2.62 -3.37 -12.41
N VAL A 141 3.69 -3.96 -11.89
CA VAL A 141 3.88 -5.41 -11.84
C VAL A 141 4.32 -5.81 -10.45
N ARG A 142 3.63 -6.79 -9.86
CA ARG A 142 3.99 -7.38 -8.57
C ARG A 142 4.82 -8.64 -8.78
N ARG A 143 5.85 -8.78 -7.97
CA ARG A 143 6.69 -9.97 -7.89
C ARG A 143 6.81 -10.44 -6.45
N ALA A 144 6.52 -11.71 -6.23
CA ALA A 144 6.79 -12.33 -4.95
C ALA A 144 8.31 -12.47 -4.77
N VAL A 145 8.77 -12.18 -3.56
CA VAL A 145 10.16 -12.44 -3.16
C VAL A 145 10.08 -13.49 -2.07
N PRO A 146 10.63 -14.69 -2.29
CA PRO A 146 10.67 -15.72 -1.25
C PRO A 146 11.38 -15.19 -0.01
N ARG A 147 10.89 -15.57 1.16
CA ARG A 147 11.60 -15.28 2.41
C ARG A 147 12.73 -16.30 2.55
N SER A 148 13.93 -15.82 2.70
CA SER A 148 15.09 -16.63 3.13
C SER A 148 14.98 -16.95 4.61
#